data_89b6465b2509d8e154d2dc154b1e8380
#
_entry.id   89b6465b2509d8e154d2dc154b1e8380
#
_cell.length_a   1.000
_cell.length_b   1.000
_cell.length_c   1.000
_cell.angle_alpha   90.00
_cell.angle_beta   90.00
_cell.angle_gamma   90.00
#
_symmetry.space_group_name_H-M   'P 1'
#
loop_
_entity.id
_entity.type
_entity.pdbx_description
1 polymer ?
#
loop_
_entity_poly.entity_id
_entity_poly.type
_entity_poly.pdbx_seq_one_letter_code
_entity_poly.pdbx_strand_id
1 'polypeptide(L)'
;MSTQRRSMTGYGAGTAETADYRVVVEMKAVNQRFLEIAPHMPRAFGAWEGDLRELIRTRVARGKLDVYVSFEDRSEKRYAVHVNEGLARAYYAALGRVAHALDAPLSDGVRMTAAYEGVITISEDADLSRARSVFLDAAAQALDALDVMRLAEGAHIVRDFEKRLARLEEQREEVKQHAPQIAADYRAHLTAVLAEFRAVMPDETRIMQEAALYADRVNVTEELVRLASHFAQFRTILAEEEPVGRRLDFLLQEINRETNTIGSKVNSAAIQQVVVVMKNEVEKLREQVQNLE
;
A
#
# COMPACT_ATOMS: atom_id res chain seq x y z
N MET A 1 3.87 19.10 -17.80
CA MET A 1 3.68 17.64 -17.93
C MET A 1 3.08 17.17 -16.62
N SER A 2 1.96 16.46 -16.63
CA SER A 2 1.33 15.96 -15.40
C SER A 2 2.22 14.88 -14.83
N THR A 3 2.76 15.08 -13.64
CA THR A 3 3.54 14.07 -12.91
C THR A 3 2.62 12.87 -12.65
N GLN A 4 2.99 11.70 -13.17
CA GLN A 4 2.21 10.49 -13.00
C GLN A 4 2.45 9.93 -11.61
N ARG A 5 1.52 10.15 -10.68
CA ARG A 5 1.54 9.57 -9.34
C ARG A 5 1.16 8.11 -9.37
N ARG A 6 1.79 7.33 -8.48
CA ARG A 6 1.52 5.89 -8.31
C ARG A 6 0.85 5.63 -6.97
N SER A 7 -0.09 4.69 -6.94
CA SER A 7 -0.56 4.12 -5.69
C SER A 7 0.49 3.13 -5.15
N MET A 8 0.56 3.01 -3.83
CA MET A 8 1.36 1.96 -3.17
C MET A 8 0.67 0.59 -3.20
N THR A 9 -0.63 0.54 -3.46
CA THR A 9 -1.40 -0.69 -3.60
C THR A 9 -1.56 -1.05 -5.06
N GLY A 10 -1.64 -2.34 -5.34
CA GLY A 10 -1.87 -2.81 -6.71
C GLY A 10 -1.74 -4.31 -6.83
N TYR A 11 -2.15 -4.81 -7.99
CA TYR A 11 -2.06 -6.20 -8.39
C TYR A 11 -1.57 -6.28 -9.84
N GLY A 12 -0.72 -7.25 -10.11
CA GLY A 12 -0.27 -7.55 -11.46
C GLY A 12 -0.08 -9.04 -11.65
N ALA A 13 -0.43 -9.55 -12.81
CA ALA A 13 -0.22 -10.94 -13.16
C ALA A 13 0.46 -11.01 -14.54
N GLY A 14 1.37 -11.97 -14.66
CA GLY A 14 2.05 -12.28 -15.91
C GLY A 14 2.08 -13.78 -16.14
N THR A 15 1.99 -14.17 -17.40
CA THR A 15 2.04 -15.58 -17.81
C THR A 15 2.98 -15.69 -18.99
N ALA A 16 3.97 -16.56 -18.85
CA ALA A 16 4.83 -16.94 -19.97
C ALA A 16 4.81 -18.47 -20.14
N GLU A 17 4.82 -18.90 -21.38
CA GLU A 17 4.78 -20.33 -21.69
C GLU A 17 5.66 -20.67 -22.90
N THR A 18 6.15 -21.88 -22.88
CA THR A 18 6.82 -22.56 -23.98
C THR A 18 6.14 -23.90 -24.22
N ALA A 19 6.65 -24.71 -25.15
CA ALA A 19 6.16 -26.07 -25.34
C ALA A 19 6.29 -26.92 -24.06
N ASP A 20 7.36 -26.68 -23.27
CA ASP A 20 7.75 -27.51 -22.13
C ASP A 20 7.27 -26.94 -20.78
N TYR A 21 7.12 -25.61 -20.67
CA TYR A 21 6.91 -24.94 -19.39
C TYR A 21 5.84 -23.86 -19.47
N ARG A 22 5.03 -23.77 -18.42
CA ARG A 22 4.15 -22.64 -18.19
C ARG A 22 4.41 -22.07 -16.80
N VAL A 23 4.64 -20.77 -16.72
CA VAL A 23 4.82 -20.05 -15.46
C VAL A 23 3.81 -18.92 -15.37
N VAL A 24 3.14 -18.84 -14.23
CA VAL A 24 2.26 -17.72 -13.88
C VAL A 24 2.85 -17.05 -12.66
N VAL A 25 3.03 -15.73 -12.74
CA VAL A 25 3.49 -14.90 -11.61
C VAL A 25 2.40 -13.91 -11.28
N GLU A 26 2.01 -13.85 -10.01
CA GLU A 26 1.06 -12.89 -9.48
C GLU A 26 1.76 -12.06 -8.41
N MET A 27 1.62 -10.75 -8.48
CA MET A 27 2.22 -9.80 -7.54
C MET A 27 1.15 -8.94 -6.92
N LYS A 28 1.15 -8.86 -5.58
CA LYS A 28 0.26 -8.00 -4.81
C LYS A 28 1.08 -7.03 -3.98
N ALA A 29 0.90 -5.74 -4.23
CA ALA A 29 1.55 -4.67 -3.49
C ALA A 29 0.61 -4.09 -2.43
N VAL A 30 1.13 -3.85 -1.22
CA VAL A 30 0.44 -3.15 -0.14
C VAL A 30 1.36 -2.09 0.45
N ASN A 31 0.75 -1.05 1.05
CA ASN A 31 1.50 0.02 1.68
C ASN A 31 2.37 -0.50 2.83
N GLN A 32 3.68 -0.24 2.74
CA GLN A 32 4.64 -0.48 3.81
C GLN A 32 5.80 0.52 3.71
N ARG A 33 6.41 0.84 4.87
CA ARG A 33 7.46 1.86 4.96
C ARG A 33 8.72 1.50 4.18
N PHE A 34 9.11 0.22 4.19
CA PHE A 34 10.29 -0.30 3.51
C PHE A 34 9.88 -1.31 2.45
N LEU A 35 10.74 -1.52 1.45
CA LEU A 35 10.51 -2.57 0.47
C LEU A 35 10.74 -3.94 1.13
N GLU A 36 9.66 -4.71 1.22
CA GLU A 36 9.67 -6.10 1.63
C GLU A 36 9.13 -6.93 0.47
N ILE A 37 9.88 -7.97 0.09
CA ILE A 37 9.49 -8.90 -0.97
C ILE A 37 9.32 -10.27 -0.33
N ALA A 38 8.12 -10.82 -0.41
CA ALA A 38 7.75 -12.13 0.11
C ALA A 38 7.42 -13.08 -1.05
N PRO A 39 8.42 -13.82 -1.57
CA PRO A 39 8.19 -14.77 -2.66
C PRO A 39 7.62 -16.07 -2.13
N HIS A 40 6.56 -16.55 -2.77
CA HIS A 40 5.94 -17.86 -2.60
C HIS A 40 6.11 -18.63 -3.90
N MET A 41 7.18 -19.44 -3.99
CA MET A 41 7.57 -20.10 -5.22
C MET A 41 7.92 -21.58 -4.99
N PRO A 42 7.84 -22.43 -6.03
CA PRO A 42 8.29 -23.81 -5.96
C PRO A 42 9.76 -23.91 -5.54
N ARG A 43 10.12 -24.95 -4.78
CA ARG A 43 11.52 -25.16 -4.31
C ARG A 43 12.53 -25.16 -5.44
N ALA A 44 12.16 -25.68 -6.61
CA ALA A 44 13.00 -25.71 -7.80
C ALA A 44 13.44 -24.31 -8.29
N PHE A 45 12.69 -23.26 -7.96
CA PHE A 45 12.95 -21.88 -8.36
C PHE A 45 13.76 -21.09 -7.31
N GLY A 46 14.07 -21.69 -6.17
CA GLY A 46 14.79 -21.04 -5.07
C GLY A 46 16.12 -20.42 -5.49
N ALA A 47 16.83 -21.02 -6.46
CA ALA A 47 18.08 -20.47 -7.00
C ALA A 47 17.89 -19.13 -7.74
N TRP A 48 16.68 -18.81 -8.20
CA TRP A 48 16.36 -17.60 -8.99
C TRP A 48 15.66 -16.52 -8.15
N GLU A 49 15.52 -16.73 -6.85
CA GLU A 49 14.94 -15.73 -5.95
C GLU A 49 15.71 -14.40 -5.99
N GLY A 50 17.05 -14.49 -6.11
CA GLY A 50 17.90 -13.30 -6.24
C GLY A 50 17.57 -12.47 -7.48
N ASP A 51 17.39 -13.12 -8.63
CA ASP A 51 17.03 -12.47 -9.89
C ASP A 51 15.66 -11.78 -9.81
N LEU A 52 14.68 -12.46 -9.21
CA LEU A 52 13.35 -11.90 -8.97
C LEU A 52 13.40 -10.64 -8.09
N ARG A 53 14.16 -10.70 -7.01
CA ARG A 53 14.33 -9.56 -6.09
C ARG A 53 15.02 -8.38 -6.77
N GLU A 54 16.02 -8.64 -7.59
CA GLU A 54 16.71 -7.60 -8.37
C GLU A 54 15.74 -6.97 -9.38
N LEU A 55 15.01 -7.76 -10.14
CA LEU A 55 14.01 -7.28 -11.09
C LEU A 55 12.96 -6.38 -10.41
N ILE A 56 12.43 -6.78 -9.26
CA ILE A 56 11.44 -5.99 -8.51
C ILE A 56 12.04 -4.66 -8.03
N ARG A 57 13.28 -4.66 -7.52
CA ARG A 57 13.95 -3.44 -7.02
C ARG A 57 14.18 -2.39 -8.09
N THR A 58 14.24 -2.76 -9.37
CA THR A 58 14.35 -1.79 -10.48
C THR A 58 13.08 -0.94 -10.67
N ARG A 59 11.94 -1.41 -10.17
CA ARG A 59 10.62 -0.79 -10.43
C ARG A 59 9.90 -0.33 -9.16
N VAL A 60 10.17 -0.94 -8.01
CA VAL A 60 9.47 -0.69 -6.76
C VAL A 60 10.47 -0.26 -5.68
N ALA A 61 10.30 0.95 -5.16
CA ALA A 61 11.19 1.52 -4.15
C ALA A 61 10.75 1.20 -2.70
N ARG A 62 9.45 1.02 -2.46
CA ARG A 62 8.88 0.74 -1.12
C ARG A 62 7.56 -0.02 -1.21
N GLY A 63 7.10 -0.54 -0.09
CA GLY A 63 5.89 -1.36 0.00
C GLY A 63 6.21 -2.81 0.26
N LYS A 64 5.20 -3.60 0.62
CA LYS A 64 5.31 -5.05 0.72
C LYS A 64 4.75 -5.66 -0.55
N LEU A 65 5.55 -6.51 -1.22
CA LEU A 65 5.14 -7.32 -2.36
C LEU A 65 5.06 -8.78 -1.96
N ASP A 66 3.86 -9.33 -1.99
CA ASP A 66 3.65 -10.77 -1.98
C ASP A 66 3.67 -11.27 -3.44
N VAL A 67 4.58 -12.20 -3.75
CA VAL A 67 4.78 -12.73 -5.10
C VAL A 67 4.47 -14.22 -5.10
N TYR A 68 3.47 -14.62 -5.85
CA TYR A 68 3.07 -16.01 -5.98
C TYR A 68 3.48 -16.53 -7.35
N VAL A 69 4.19 -17.67 -7.38
CA VAL A 69 4.67 -18.30 -8.60
C VAL A 69 4.07 -19.68 -8.73
N SER A 70 3.31 -19.88 -9.81
CA SER A 70 2.79 -21.17 -10.21
C SER A 70 3.58 -21.67 -11.41
N PHE A 71 3.98 -22.93 -11.35
CA PHE A 71 4.79 -23.59 -12.38
C PHE A 71 4.13 -24.89 -12.82
N GLU A 72 3.99 -25.05 -14.12
CA GLU A 72 3.52 -26.27 -14.75
C GLU A 72 4.62 -26.78 -15.69
N ASP A 73 5.17 -27.97 -15.40
CA ASP A 73 6.12 -28.67 -16.22
C ASP A 73 5.36 -29.62 -17.16
N ARG A 74 5.42 -29.31 -18.46
CA ARG A 74 4.83 -30.11 -19.54
C ARG A 74 5.89 -30.87 -20.34
N SER A 75 7.18 -30.76 -19.92
CA SER A 75 8.28 -31.43 -20.62
C SER A 75 8.16 -32.92 -20.53
N GLU A 76 8.72 -33.58 -21.53
CA GLU A 76 8.87 -35.03 -21.51
C GLU A 76 9.84 -35.43 -20.38
N LYS A 77 9.32 -36.14 -19.38
CA LYS A 77 10.08 -36.49 -18.18
C LYS A 77 11.22 -37.46 -18.50
N ARG A 78 12.44 -37.04 -18.24
CA ARG A 78 13.61 -37.90 -18.32
C ARG A 78 13.93 -38.44 -16.95
N TYR A 79 14.10 -39.75 -16.88
CA TYR A 79 14.45 -40.42 -15.64
C TYR A 79 15.89 -40.94 -15.74
N ALA A 80 16.72 -40.61 -14.76
CA ALA A 80 18.02 -41.21 -14.54
C ALA A 80 17.88 -42.32 -13.49
N VAL A 81 18.34 -43.50 -13.86
CA VAL A 81 18.39 -44.65 -12.94
C VAL A 81 19.81 -44.74 -12.39
N HIS A 82 19.95 -44.59 -11.11
CA HIS A 82 21.24 -44.69 -10.42
C HIS A 82 21.32 -46.00 -9.64
N VAL A 83 22.44 -46.68 -9.79
CA VAL A 83 22.74 -47.93 -9.08
C VAL A 83 23.84 -47.65 -8.06
N ASN A 84 23.53 -47.87 -6.77
CA ASN A 84 24.52 -47.82 -5.71
C ASN A 84 25.25 -49.15 -5.62
N GLU A 85 26.32 -49.30 -6.41
CA GLU A 85 27.10 -50.56 -6.50
C GLU A 85 27.69 -50.97 -5.15
N GLY A 86 28.13 -50.04 -4.30
CA GLY A 86 28.68 -50.30 -2.98
C GLY A 86 27.64 -50.97 -2.09
N LEU A 87 26.44 -50.39 -2.04
CA LEU A 87 25.33 -50.94 -1.28
C LEU A 87 24.83 -52.28 -1.84
N ALA A 88 24.76 -52.40 -3.18
CA ALA A 88 24.40 -53.63 -3.85
C ALA A 88 25.36 -54.79 -3.46
N ARG A 89 26.67 -54.57 -3.50
CA ARG A 89 27.68 -55.56 -3.08
C ARG A 89 27.53 -55.93 -1.60
N ALA A 90 27.27 -54.98 -0.72
CA ALA A 90 27.08 -55.22 0.70
C ALA A 90 25.84 -56.10 0.99
N TYR A 91 24.71 -55.81 0.36
CA TYR A 91 23.51 -56.65 0.47
C TYR A 91 23.71 -58.02 -0.13
N TYR A 92 24.33 -58.15 -1.31
CA TYR A 92 24.60 -59.45 -1.93
C TYR A 92 25.48 -60.31 -1.03
N ALA A 93 26.54 -59.79 -0.45
CA ALA A 93 27.40 -60.46 0.48
C ALA A 93 26.66 -60.87 1.77
N ALA A 94 25.73 -60.01 2.29
CA ALA A 94 24.89 -60.34 3.43
C ALA A 94 23.94 -61.51 3.14
N LEU A 95 23.28 -61.51 1.97
CA LEU A 95 22.43 -62.59 1.49
C LEU A 95 23.22 -63.89 1.37
N GLY A 96 24.47 -63.84 0.88
CA GLY A 96 25.34 -65.01 0.84
C GLY A 96 25.63 -65.60 2.20
N ARG A 97 25.85 -64.80 3.24
CA ARG A 97 26.01 -65.26 4.64
C ARG A 97 24.74 -65.90 5.18
N VAL A 98 23.57 -65.33 4.84
CA VAL A 98 22.27 -65.89 5.24
C VAL A 98 22.03 -67.24 4.57
N ALA A 99 22.28 -67.32 3.24
CA ALA A 99 22.17 -68.57 2.48
C ALA A 99 23.07 -69.69 3.04
N HIS A 100 24.32 -69.37 3.38
CA HIS A 100 25.24 -70.30 4.01
C HIS A 100 24.77 -70.73 5.41
N ALA A 101 24.27 -69.82 6.21
CA ALA A 101 23.77 -70.16 7.58
C ALA A 101 22.52 -71.04 7.56
N LEU A 102 21.74 -70.99 6.48
CA LEU A 102 20.51 -71.76 6.30
C LEU A 102 20.71 -73.04 5.46
N ASP A 103 21.94 -73.30 5.03
CA ASP A 103 22.29 -74.39 4.10
C ASP A 103 21.38 -74.38 2.85
N ALA A 104 21.12 -73.21 2.29
CA ALA A 104 20.22 -72.96 1.16
C ALA A 104 20.93 -72.26 0.02
N PRO A 105 20.57 -72.54 -1.26
CA PRO A 105 21.17 -71.86 -2.39
C PRO A 105 20.72 -70.39 -2.43
N LEU A 106 21.64 -69.45 -2.81
CA LEU A 106 21.31 -68.07 -3.04
C LEU A 106 20.66 -67.92 -4.46
N SER A 107 19.42 -68.38 -4.55
CA SER A 107 18.64 -68.21 -5.78
C SER A 107 18.13 -66.78 -5.90
N ASP A 108 18.15 -66.20 -7.10
CA ASP A 108 17.69 -64.85 -7.37
C ASP A 108 18.38 -63.72 -6.58
N GLY A 109 19.59 -63.93 -6.08
CA GLY A 109 20.33 -62.95 -5.24
C GLY A 109 20.46 -61.57 -5.84
N VAL A 110 20.62 -61.46 -7.17
CA VAL A 110 20.67 -60.18 -7.91
C VAL A 110 19.31 -59.47 -7.84
N ARG A 111 18.20 -60.18 -8.07
CA ARG A 111 16.85 -59.64 -8.02
C ARG A 111 16.51 -59.19 -6.61
N MET A 112 16.86 -59.98 -5.59
CA MET A 112 16.65 -59.59 -4.20
C MET A 112 17.47 -58.38 -3.82
N THR A 113 18.74 -58.28 -4.26
CA THR A 113 19.60 -57.14 -3.99
C THR A 113 19.05 -55.88 -4.64
N ALA A 114 18.58 -55.93 -5.90
CA ALA A 114 18.02 -54.81 -6.60
C ALA A 114 16.72 -54.26 -5.98
N ALA A 115 16.00 -55.11 -5.23
CA ALA A 115 14.74 -54.71 -4.55
C ALA A 115 14.96 -54.02 -3.19
N TYR A 116 16.18 -54.02 -2.63
CA TYR A 116 16.44 -53.29 -1.41
C TYR A 116 16.51 -51.78 -1.64
N GLU A 117 15.94 -51.07 -0.69
CA GLU A 117 15.89 -49.58 -0.70
C GLU A 117 17.30 -49.00 -0.82
N GLY A 118 17.45 -48.02 -1.70
CA GLY A 118 18.71 -47.32 -1.93
C GLY A 118 19.70 -48.02 -2.88
N VAL A 119 19.45 -49.27 -3.33
CA VAL A 119 20.29 -49.96 -4.32
C VAL A 119 20.02 -49.42 -5.71
N ILE A 120 18.75 -49.28 -6.09
CA ILE A 120 18.34 -48.63 -7.33
C ILE A 120 17.49 -47.42 -6.93
N THR A 121 17.93 -46.24 -7.35
CA THR A 121 17.19 -45.01 -7.17
C THR A 121 16.88 -44.40 -8.52
N ILE A 122 15.66 -43.86 -8.67
CA ILE A 122 15.23 -43.14 -9.85
C ILE A 122 15.21 -41.67 -9.49
N SER A 123 15.94 -40.85 -10.22
CA SER A 123 15.84 -39.40 -10.12
C SER A 123 15.22 -38.84 -11.40
N GLU A 124 14.38 -37.85 -11.25
CA GLU A 124 13.89 -37.06 -12.38
C GLU A 124 15.01 -36.12 -12.80
N ASP A 125 15.51 -36.23 -14.02
CA ASP A 125 16.54 -35.33 -14.57
C ASP A 125 15.83 -34.16 -15.25
N ALA A 126 15.43 -33.20 -14.41
CA ALA A 126 14.77 -31.98 -14.87
C ALA A 126 15.82 -30.89 -15.14
N ASP A 127 16.20 -30.71 -16.40
CA ASP A 127 16.95 -29.51 -16.79
C ASP A 127 16.02 -28.30 -16.83
N LEU A 128 15.90 -27.62 -15.67
CA LEU A 128 15.09 -26.41 -15.50
C LEU A 128 15.78 -25.14 -16.04
N SER A 129 16.98 -25.23 -16.66
CA SER A 129 17.71 -24.04 -17.13
C SER A 129 16.87 -23.14 -18.07
N ARG A 130 16.04 -23.78 -18.90
CA ARG A 130 15.12 -23.10 -19.82
C ARG A 130 13.90 -22.48 -19.09
N ALA A 131 13.49 -23.03 -17.97
CA ALA A 131 12.36 -22.49 -17.20
C ALA A 131 12.70 -21.16 -16.57
N ARG A 132 14.01 -20.84 -16.33
CA ARG A 132 14.45 -19.54 -15.77
C ARG A 132 14.05 -18.37 -16.64
N SER A 133 14.24 -18.45 -17.96
CA SER A 133 13.85 -17.35 -18.86
C SER A 133 12.33 -17.14 -18.85
N VAL A 134 11.55 -18.24 -18.91
CA VAL A 134 10.08 -18.20 -18.87
C VAL A 134 9.59 -17.60 -17.55
N PHE A 135 10.24 -17.93 -16.43
CA PHE A 135 9.92 -17.34 -15.12
C PHE A 135 10.19 -15.84 -15.09
N LEU A 136 11.35 -15.39 -15.57
CA LEU A 136 11.68 -13.96 -15.58
C LEU A 136 10.79 -13.15 -16.53
N ASP A 137 10.40 -13.74 -17.67
CA ASP A 137 9.46 -13.12 -18.61
C ASP A 137 8.06 -12.97 -17.98
N ALA A 138 7.56 -14.00 -17.28
CA ALA A 138 6.30 -13.91 -16.54
C ALA A 138 6.37 -12.87 -15.40
N ALA A 139 7.50 -12.82 -14.68
CA ALA A 139 7.72 -11.83 -13.62
C ALA A 139 7.77 -10.40 -14.16
N ALA A 140 8.42 -10.17 -15.32
CA ALA A 140 8.44 -8.88 -15.98
C ALA A 140 7.04 -8.42 -16.39
N GLN A 141 6.25 -9.30 -17.01
CA GLN A 141 4.86 -9.02 -17.37
C GLN A 141 4.00 -8.71 -16.15
N ALA A 142 4.17 -9.43 -15.04
CA ALA A 142 3.45 -9.16 -13.79
C ALA A 142 3.80 -7.77 -13.22
N LEU A 143 5.08 -7.38 -13.29
CA LEU A 143 5.52 -6.04 -12.89
C LEU A 143 4.95 -4.94 -13.79
N ASP A 144 4.92 -5.14 -15.11
CA ASP A 144 4.33 -4.18 -16.05
C ASP A 144 2.83 -4.01 -15.75
N ALA A 145 2.10 -5.10 -15.53
CA ALA A 145 0.68 -5.05 -15.16
C ALA A 145 0.46 -4.35 -13.81
N LEU A 146 1.32 -4.60 -12.82
CA LEU A 146 1.31 -3.95 -11.52
C LEU A 146 1.53 -2.43 -11.66
N ASP A 147 2.51 -2.00 -12.46
CA ASP A 147 2.80 -0.59 -12.71
C ASP A 147 1.62 0.12 -13.39
N VAL A 148 1.00 -0.50 -14.38
CA VAL A 148 -0.20 0.04 -15.04
C VAL A 148 -1.33 0.26 -14.05
N MET A 149 -1.60 -0.72 -13.19
CA MET A 149 -2.65 -0.60 -12.15
C MET A 149 -2.32 0.50 -11.15
N ARG A 150 -1.09 0.57 -10.64
CA ARG A 150 -0.64 1.59 -9.68
C ARG A 150 -0.74 3.00 -10.24
N LEU A 151 -0.43 3.19 -11.52
CA LEU A 151 -0.58 4.47 -12.21
C LEU A 151 -2.04 4.86 -12.38
N ALA A 152 -2.90 3.94 -12.77
CA ALA A 152 -4.33 4.19 -12.92
C ALA A 152 -4.99 4.58 -11.59
N GLU A 153 -4.65 3.86 -10.51
CA GLU A 153 -5.13 4.13 -9.15
C GLU A 153 -4.57 5.45 -8.61
N GLY A 154 -3.28 5.73 -8.84
CA GLY A 154 -2.66 7.01 -8.47
C GLY A 154 -3.35 8.20 -9.14
N ALA A 155 -3.67 8.10 -10.42
CA ALA A 155 -4.45 9.11 -11.14
C ALA A 155 -5.87 9.28 -10.57
N HIS A 156 -6.49 8.21 -10.06
CA HIS A 156 -7.79 8.28 -9.38
C HIS A 156 -7.67 9.02 -8.04
N ILE A 157 -6.64 8.72 -7.25
CA ILE A 157 -6.35 9.39 -5.96
C ILE A 157 -6.14 10.90 -6.18
N VAL A 158 -5.36 11.30 -7.20
CA VAL A 158 -5.14 12.72 -7.53
C VAL A 158 -6.45 13.43 -7.86
N ARG A 159 -7.33 12.82 -8.64
CA ARG A 159 -8.66 13.40 -8.95
C ARG A 159 -9.55 13.52 -7.70
N ASP A 160 -9.49 12.57 -6.80
CA ASP A 160 -10.21 12.64 -5.52
C ASP A 160 -9.67 13.77 -4.64
N PHE A 161 -8.35 13.97 -4.60
CA PHE A 161 -7.74 15.10 -3.88
C PHE A 161 -8.24 16.45 -4.42
N GLU A 162 -8.22 16.66 -5.72
CA GLU A 162 -8.72 17.92 -6.31
C GLU A 162 -10.20 18.17 -5.99
N LYS A 163 -11.02 17.13 -6.03
CA LYS A 163 -12.44 17.23 -5.67
C LYS A 163 -12.64 17.61 -4.19
N ARG A 164 -11.83 17.03 -3.28
CA ARG A 164 -11.91 17.33 -1.83
C ARG A 164 -11.36 18.70 -1.51
N LEU A 165 -10.25 19.11 -2.16
CA LEU A 165 -9.72 20.47 -2.01
C LEU A 165 -10.73 21.53 -2.47
N ALA A 166 -11.41 21.30 -3.60
CA ALA A 166 -12.47 22.21 -4.07
C ALA A 166 -13.59 22.35 -3.03
N ARG A 167 -14.03 21.23 -2.42
CA ARG A 167 -15.02 21.26 -1.33
C ARG A 167 -14.53 22.04 -0.11
N LEU A 168 -13.27 21.85 0.29
CA LEU A 168 -12.69 22.59 1.41
C LEU A 168 -12.60 24.09 1.09
N GLU A 169 -12.34 24.47 -0.15
CA GLU A 169 -12.39 25.88 -0.60
C GLU A 169 -13.80 26.47 -0.52
N GLU A 170 -14.82 25.71 -0.97
CA GLU A 170 -16.23 26.11 -0.82
C GLU A 170 -16.61 26.34 0.65
N GLN A 171 -16.23 25.40 1.52
CA GLN A 171 -16.49 25.49 2.96
C GLN A 171 -15.74 26.65 3.63
N ARG A 172 -14.48 26.89 3.22
CA ARG A 172 -13.75 28.09 3.67
C ARG A 172 -14.45 29.38 3.28
N GLU A 173 -14.97 29.46 2.06
CA GLU A 173 -15.71 30.65 1.61
C GLU A 173 -17.04 30.82 2.35
N GLU A 174 -17.74 29.71 2.66
CA GLU A 174 -18.95 29.72 3.49
C GLU A 174 -18.66 30.30 4.89
N VAL A 175 -17.57 29.85 5.56
CA VAL A 175 -17.13 30.42 6.84
C VAL A 175 -16.85 31.90 6.71
N LYS A 176 -16.17 32.35 5.65
CA LYS A 176 -15.85 33.75 5.39
C LYS A 176 -17.10 34.63 5.22
N GLN A 177 -18.15 34.10 4.59
CA GLN A 177 -19.43 34.81 4.42
C GLN A 177 -20.19 34.94 5.73
N HIS A 178 -20.13 33.92 6.60
CA HIS A 178 -20.84 33.97 7.91
C HIS A 178 -20.07 34.73 9.01
N ALA A 179 -18.76 34.85 8.91
CA ALA A 179 -17.94 35.47 9.96
C ALA A 179 -18.34 36.90 10.33
N PRO A 180 -18.69 37.82 9.42
CA PRO A 180 -19.10 39.16 9.78
C PRO A 180 -20.39 39.23 10.61
N GLN A 181 -21.32 38.28 10.42
CA GLN A 181 -22.61 38.25 11.11
C GLN A 181 -22.47 37.92 12.61
N ILE A 182 -21.43 37.19 13.01
CA ILE A 182 -21.23 36.69 14.35
C ILE A 182 -21.13 37.84 15.39
N ALA A 183 -20.37 38.88 15.07
CA ALA A 183 -20.22 40.04 15.93
C ALA A 183 -21.54 40.83 16.03
N ALA A 184 -22.29 40.93 14.94
CA ALA A 184 -23.60 41.60 14.93
C ALA A 184 -24.63 40.83 15.79
N ASP A 185 -24.68 39.52 15.66
CA ASP A 185 -25.56 38.62 16.43
C ASP A 185 -25.22 38.68 17.93
N TYR A 186 -23.93 38.70 18.29
CA TYR A 186 -23.51 38.85 19.68
C TYR A 186 -23.93 40.20 20.28
N ARG A 187 -23.75 41.29 19.52
CA ARG A 187 -24.21 42.62 19.93
C ARG A 187 -25.73 42.65 20.18
N ALA A 188 -26.50 42.08 19.27
CA ALA A 188 -27.95 41.99 19.39
C ALA A 188 -28.37 41.16 20.63
N HIS A 189 -27.72 40.02 20.85
CA HIS A 189 -27.94 39.16 22.00
C HIS A 189 -27.62 39.90 23.32
N LEU A 190 -26.46 40.55 23.40
CA LEU A 190 -26.03 41.30 24.55
C LEU A 190 -27.06 42.42 24.90
N THR A 191 -27.53 43.15 23.90
CA THR A 191 -28.53 44.20 24.05
C THR A 191 -29.87 43.60 24.57
N ALA A 192 -30.32 42.46 24.04
CA ALA A 192 -31.55 41.80 24.48
C ALA A 192 -31.46 41.31 25.93
N VAL A 193 -30.36 40.66 26.31
CA VAL A 193 -30.11 40.17 27.69
C VAL A 193 -30.11 41.34 28.69
N LEU A 194 -29.43 42.44 28.38
CA LEU A 194 -29.39 43.62 29.26
C LEU A 194 -30.77 44.27 29.42
N ALA A 195 -31.61 44.29 28.39
CA ALA A 195 -32.98 44.77 28.45
C ALA A 195 -33.87 43.89 29.37
N GLU A 196 -33.70 42.59 29.38
CA GLU A 196 -34.45 41.63 30.20
C GLU A 196 -34.17 41.83 31.71
N PHE A 197 -32.90 42.10 32.07
CA PHE A 197 -32.51 42.29 33.48
C PHE A 197 -32.96 43.63 34.07
N ARG A 198 -33.73 44.48 33.38
CA ARG A 198 -34.17 45.82 33.83
C ARG A 198 -33.05 46.65 34.49
N ALA A 199 -31.80 46.36 34.15
CA ALA A 199 -30.66 47.14 34.62
C ALA A 199 -30.76 48.55 34.05
N VAL A 200 -30.24 49.53 34.79
CA VAL A 200 -30.00 50.90 34.26
C VAL A 200 -29.33 50.72 32.91
N MET A 201 -29.91 51.32 31.85
CA MET A 201 -29.40 51.17 30.47
C MET A 201 -27.88 51.32 30.51
N PRO A 202 -27.12 50.26 30.19
CA PRO A 202 -25.68 50.37 30.19
C PRO A 202 -25.27 51.39 29.13
N ASP A 203 -24.23 52.15 29.43
CA ASP A 203 -23.65 53.11 28.49
C ASP A 203 -23.40 52.39 27.13
N GLU A 204 -23.97 52.94 26.08
CA GLU A 204 -23.86 52.40 24.71
C GLU A 204 -22.39 52.20 24.33
N THR A 205 -21.49 53.04 24.80
CA THR A 205 -20.05 52.96 24.67
C THR A 205 -19.51 51.64 25.23
N ARG A 206 -20.04 51.17 26.34
CA ARG A 206 -19.60 49.93 26.98
C ARG A 206 -20.08 48.67 26.23
N ILE A 207 -21.28 48.72 25.68
CA ILE A 207 -21.79 47.66 24.80
C ILE A 207 -20.94 47.58 23.52
N MET A 208 -20.58 48.70 22.92
CA MET A 208 -19.73 48.76 21.73
C MET A 208 -18.32 48.24 22.02
N GLN A 209 -17.73 48.58 23.17
CA GLN A 209 -16.40 48.06 23.57
C GLN A 209 -16.42 46.54 23.75
N GLU A 210 -17.43 45.98 24.42
CA GLU A 210 -17.55 44.56 24.63
C GLU A 210 -17.78 43.80 23.29
N ALA A 211 -18.60 44.36 22.41
CA ALA A 211 -18.82 43.82 21.08
C ALA A 211 -17.55 43.86 20.22
N ALA A 212 -16.74 44.92 20.35
CA ALA A 212 -15.45 45.02 19.64
C ALA A 212 -14.43 44.00 20.15
N LEU A 213 -14.33 43.80 21.47
CA LEU A 213 -13.46 42.80 22.07
C LEU A 213 -13.89 41.37 21.66
N TYR A 214 -15.20 41.12 21.59
CA TYR A 214 -15.72 39.85 21.12
C TYR A 214 -15.42 39.64 19.64
N ALA A 215 -15.62 40.66 18.78
CA ALA A 215 -15.33 40.60 17.35
C ALA A 215 -13.85 40.25 17.09
N ASP A 216 -12.94 40.83 17.88
CA ASP A 216 -11.50 40.49 17.78
C ASP A 216 -11.23 39.04 18.19
N ARG A 217 -11.87 38.57 19.26
CA ARG A 217 -11.74 37.19 19.74
C ARG A 217 -12.25 36.14 18.75
N VAL A 218 -13.33 36.43 18.04
CA VAL A 218 -13.93 35.52 17.04
C VAL A 218 -13.39 35.73 15.63
N ASN A 219 -12.41 36.60 15.47
CA ASN A 219 -11.81 36.87 14.18
C ASN A 219 -11.05 35.63 13.67
N VAL A 220 -11.48 35.10 12.52
CA VAL A 220 -10.91 33.92 11.85
C VAL A 220 -10.22 34.25 10.52
N THR A 221 -9.98 35.54 10.27
CA THR A 221 -9.41 36.00 8.99
C THR A 221 -8.04 35.39 8.72
N GLU A 222 -7.20 35.28 9.75
CA GLU A 222 -5.86 34.70 9.63
C GLU A 222 -5.94 33.20 9.27
N GLU A 223 -6.79 32.44 9.93
CA GLU A 223 -7.02 31.03 9.69
C GLU A 223 -7.54 30.80 8.25
N LEU A 224 -8.44 31.62 7.77
CA LEU A 224 -8.96 31.54 6.40
C LEU A 224 -7.90 31.83 5.35
N VAL A 225 -6.99 32.79 5.60
CA VAL A 225 -5.86 33.11 4.73
C VAL A 225 -4.85 31.95 4.73
N ARG A 226 -4.52 31.41 5.90
CA ARG A 226 -3.62 30.26 6.03
C ARG A 226 -4.17 29.02 5.33
N LEU A 227 -5.46 28.71 5.49
CA LEU A 227 -6.11 27.61 4.77
C LEU A 227 -5.97 27.76 3.25
N ALA A 228 -6.22 28.96 2.70
CA ALA A 228 -6.05 29.19 1.27
C ALA A 228 -4.61 28.93 0.82
N SER A 229 -3.62 29.39 1.59
CA SER A 229 -2.21 29.15 1.32
C SER A 229 -1.88 27.65 1.36
N HIS A 230 -2.40 26.93 2.33
CA HIS A 230 -2.17 25.49 2.47
C HIS A 230 -2.81 24.67 1.33
N PHE A 231 -4.00 25.04 0.85
CA PHE A 231 -4.62 24.40 -0.32
C PHE A 231 -3.79 24.63 -1.60
N ALA A 232 -3.27 25.82 -1.79
CA ALA A 232 -2.37 26.12 -2.92
C ALA A 232 -1.06 25.33 -2.81
N GLN A 233 -0.46 25.26 -1.63
CA GLN A 233 0.76 24.47 -1.38
C GLN A 233 0.51 22.97 -1.60
N PHE A 234 -0.66 22.45 -1.22
CA PHE A 234 -1.02 21.05 -1.46
C PHE A 234 -0.98 20.72 -2.95
N ARG A 235 -1.57 21.56 -3.80
CA ARG A 235 -1.53 21.38 -5.26
C ARG A 235 -0.11 21.48 -5.81
N THR A 236 0.69 22.41 -5.31
CA THR A 236 2.09 22.55 -5.72
C THR A 236 2.89 21.30 -5.41
N ILE A 237 2.79 20.80 -4.18
CA ILE A 237 3.48 19.57 -3.76
C ILE A 237 2.98 18.37 -4.58
N LEU A 238 1.69 18.28 -4.84
CA LEU A 238 1.11 17.18 -5.63
C LEU A 238 1.65 17.13 -7.07
N ALA A 239 2.06 18.28 -7.63
CA ALA A 239 2.62 18.39 -8.97
C ALA A 239 4.13 18.13 -9.07
N GLU A 240 4.85 17.98 -7.94
CA GLU A 240 6.29 17.72 -7.92
C GLU A 240 6.62 16.27 -8.34
N GLU A 241 7.87 15.99 -8.73
CA GLU A 241 8.29 14.63 -9.14
C GLU A 241 8.75 13.76 -7.95
N GLU A 242 9.12 14.38 -6.83
CA GLU A 242 9.62 13.69 -5.64
C GLU A 242 8.50 13.00 -4.84
N PRO A 243 8.83 12.04 -3.96
CA PRO A 243 7.86 11.43 -3.04
C PRO A 243 7.19 12.46 -2.12
N VAL A 244 5.88 12.62 -2.24
CA VAL A 244 5.14 13.73 -1.61
C VAL A 244 4.42 13.37 -0.31
N GLY A 245 4.21 12.08 -0.03
CA GLY A 245 3.31 11.62 1.04
C GLY A 245 3.57 12.27 2.41
N ARG A 246 4.84 12.37 2.87
CA ARG A 246 5.17 12.99 4.17
C ARG A 246 4.88 14.49 4.21
N ARG A 247 5.16 15.18 3.11
CA ARG A 247 4.95 16.64 3.01
C ARG A 247 3.47 16.96 2.99
N LEU A 248 2.68 16.15 2.26
CA LEU A 248 1.23 16.27 2.25
C LEU A 248 0.61 15.94 3.61
N ASP A 249 1.08 14.90 4.31
CA ASP A 249 0.60 14.57 5.66
C ASP A 249 0.86 15.72 6.65
N PHE A 250 2.06 16.32 6.62
CA PHE A 250 2.36 17.50 7.42
C PHE A 250 1.44 18.67 7.10
N LEU A 251 1.21 18.94 5.81
CA LEU A 251 0.33 20.04 5.38
C LEU A 251 -1.14 19.80 5.80
N LEU A 252 -1.61 18.55 5.79
CA LEU A 252 -2.94 18.19 6.29
C LEU A 252 -3.07 18.38 7.80
N GLN A 253 -1.98 18.20 8.56
CA GLN A 253 -1.97 18.52 9.99
C GLN A 253 -2.16 20.03 10.23
N GLU A 254 -1.50 20.89 9.42
CA GLU A 254 -1.69 22.35 9.49
C GLU A 254 -3.12 22.75 9.08
N ILE A 255 -3.66 22.19 7.99
CA ILE A 255 -5.06 22.41 7.58
C ILE A 255 -6.03 22.01 8.70
N ASN A 256 -5.82 20.87 9.35
CA ASN A 256 -6.64 20.43 10.48
C ASN A 256 -6.50 21.37 11.69
N ARG A 257 -5.31 21.87 11.95
CA ARG A 257 -5.05 22.84 13.01
C ARG A 257 -5.82 24.15 12.80
N GLU A 258 -5.74 24.74 11.60
CA GLU A 258 -6.47 25.97 11.27
C GLU A 258 -8.00 25.74 11.35
N THR A 259 -8.47 24.58 10.86
CA THR A 259 -9.89 24.18 10.96
C THR A 259 -10.35 24.06 12.42
N ASN A 260 -9.53 23.48 13.29
CA ASN A 260 -9.82 23.39 14.74
C ASN A 260 -9.86 24.77 15.39
N THR A 261 -8.96 25.67 15.02
CA THR A 261 -8.90 27.04 15.53
C THR A 261 -10.17 27.82 15.17
N ILE A 262 -10.65 27.71 13.92
CA ILE A 262 -11.93 28.27 13.49
C ILE A 262 -13.06 27.74 14.38
N GLY A 263 -13.14 26.41 14.57
CA GLY A 263 -14.18 25.79 15.40
C GLY A 263 -14.15 26.22 16.87
N SER A 264 -12.97 26.52 17.42
CA SER A 264 -12.83 26.97 18.81
C SER A 264 -13.12 28.47 19.02
N LYS A 265 -12.81 29.30 18.02
CA LYS A 265 -13.04 30.74 18.07
C LYS A 265 -14.52 31.10 17.88
N VAL A 266 -15.26 30.34 17.09
CA VAL A 266 -16.60 30.70 16.65
C VAL A 266 -17.66 29.78 17.27
N ASN A 267 -18.54 30.37 18.11
CA ASN A 267 -19.66 29.66 18.71
C ASN A 267 -20.95 29.90 17.89
N SER A 268 -20.97 29.49 16.62
CA SER A 268 -22.15 29.54 15.75
C SER A 268 -22.45 28.12 15.27
N ALA A 269 -23.70 27.66 15.41
CA ALA A 269 -24.12 26.32 14.99
C ALA A 269 -23.87 26.08 13.49
N ALA A 270 -24.09 27.08 12.65
CA ALA A 270 -23.83 27.01 11.22
C ALA A 270 -22.35 26.75 10.93
N ILE A 271 -21.46 27.55 11.52
CA ILE A 271 -20.01 27.39 11.33
C ILE A 271 -19.50 26.07 11.95
N GLN A 272 -20.04 25.65 13.09
CA GLN A 272 -19.68 24.35 13.68
C GLN A 272 -20.02 23.18 12.75
N GLN A 273 -21.15 23.21 12.04
CA GLN A 273 -21.46 22.22 11.01
C GLN A 273 -20.45 22.22 9.87
N VAL A 274 -20.09 23.38 9.35
CA VAL A 274 -19.07 23.51 8.30
C VAL A 274 -17.73 22.95 8.77
N VAL A 275 -17.30 23.30 9.98
CA VAL A 275 -16.05 22.78 10.58
C VAL A 275 -16.05 21.26 10.69
N VAL A 276 -17.16 20.64 11.08
CA VAL A 276 -17.27 19.17 11.13
C VAL A 276 -17.11 18.56 9.74
N VAL A 277 -17.72 19.16 8.72
CA VAL A 277 -17.59 18.69 7.33
C VAL A 277 -16.16 18.86 6.83
N MET A 278 -15.51 20.02 7.12
CA MET A 278 -14.10 20.23 6.78
C MET A 278 -13.18 19.18 7.41
N LYS A 279 -13.33 18.89 8.69
CA LYS A 279 -12.56 17.85 9.39
C LYS A 279 -12.70 16.48 8.72
N ASN A 280 -13.92 16.12 8.35
CA ASN A 280 -14.18 14.85 7.67
C ASN A 280 -13.48 14.77 6.29
N GLU A 281 -13.47 15.88 5.52
CA GLU A 281 -12.76 15.90 4.23
C GLU A 281 -11.23 15.86 4.42
N VAL A 282 -10.70 16.53 5.45
CA VAL A 282 -9.25 16.48 5.78
C VAL A 282 -8.82 15.07 6.18
N GLU A 283 -9.62 14.36 6.99
CA GLU A 283 -9.29 12.99 7.40
C GLU A 283 -9.31 12.02 6.19
N LYS A 284 -10.29 12.15 5.30
CA LYS A 284 -10.32 11.37 4.05
C LYS A 284 -9.11 11.64 3.15
N LEU A 285 -8.67 12.92 3.05
CA LEU A 285 -7.42 13.26 2.34
C LEU A 285 -6.23 12.57 2.99
N ARG A 286 -6.16 12.57 4.33
CA ARG A 286 -5.07 11.98 5.09
C ARG A 286 -4.96 10.47 4.90
N GLU A 287 -6.09 9.76 4.90
CA GLU A 287 -6.14 8.32 4.62
C GLU A 287 -5.59 8.00 3.22
N GLN A 288 -5.96 8.81 2.23
CA GLN A 288 -5.52 8.59 0.85
C GLN A 288 -4.05 8.99 0.60
N VAL A 289 -3.54 10.02 1.30
CA VAL A 289 -2.12 10.42 1.21
C VAL A 289 -1.18 9.30 1.62
N GLN A 290 -1.60 8.44 2.56
CA GLN A 290 -0.82 7.28 2.98
C GLN A 290 -0.60 6.26 1.86
N ASN A 291 -1.48 6.24 0.85
CA ASN A 291 -1.43 5.30 -0.27
C ASN A 291 -0.76 5.89 -1.52
N LEU A 292 -0.25 7.12 -1.46
CA LEU A 292 0.36 7.81 -2.61
C LEU A 292 1.89 7.77 -2.57
N GLU A 293 2.49 7.46 -3.72
CA GLU A 293 3.93 7.50 -3.96
C GLU A 293 4.31 8.57 -4.99
#